data_ec21d2a95e98950088adfabfb5b933aa
#
_entry.id   ec21d2a95e98950088adfabfb5b933aa
#
_cell.length_a   1.000
_cell.length_b   1.000
_cell.length_c   1.000
_cell.angle_alpha   90.00
_cell.angle_beta   90.00
_cell.angle_gamma   90.00
#
_symmetry.space_group_name_H-M   'P 1'
#
loop_
_entity.id
_entity.type
_entity.pdbx_description
1 polymer ?
#
loop_
_entity_poly.entity_id
_entity_poly.type
_entity_poly.pdbx_seq_one_letter_code
_entity_poly.pdbx_strand_id
1 'polypeptide(L)'
;MKIWAKLITDGKIQKQFVYEKQERLTYSRFFDYLSDICHELDIPTPVLLKTHIFNFAKFNHVKFISRDFVESLDYDQLFLENIIL
;
A
#
# COMPACT_ATOMS: atom_id res chain seq x y z
N MET A 1 13.88 2.80 -4.43
CA MET A 1 12.82 1.78 -4.42
C MET A 1 11.55 2.31 -5.05
N LYS A 2 10.74 1.41 -5.61
CA LYS A 2 9.46 1.77 -6.23
C LYS A 2 8.37 0.85 -5.71
N ILE A 3 7.24 1.45 -5.33
CA ILE A 3 6.04 0.71 -4.91
C ILE A 3 4.89 1.17 -5.77
N TRP A 4 4.23 0.24 -6.44
CA TRP A 4 3.06 0.52 -7.26
C TRP A 4 1.81 0.33 -6.39
N ALA A 5 1.09 1.42 -6.16
CA ALA A 5 -0.11 1.43 -5.33
C ALA A 5 -1.34 1.50 -6.24
N LYS A 6 -2.31 0.61 -5.98
CA LYS A 6 -3.54 0.52 -6.77
C LYS A 6 -4.74 0.49 -5.85
N LEU A 7 -5.75 1.33 -6.17
CA LEU A 7 -7.06 1.25 -5.52
C LEU A 7 -7.97 0.48 -6.47
N ILE A 8 -8.52 -0.63 -5.99
CA ILE A 8 -9.25 -1.60 -6.80
C ILE A 8 -10.68 -1.73 -6.31
N THR A 9 -11.65 -1.71 -7.26
CA THR A 9 -13.06 -2.00 -7.02
C THR A 9 -13.55 -2.92 -8.12
N ASP A 10 -14.23 -4.00 -7.76
CA ASP A 10 -14.75 -5.01 -8.69
C ASP A 10 -13.66 -5.55 -9.63
N GLY A 11 -12.46 -5.75 -9.07
CA GLY A 11 -11.32 -6.29 -9.81
C GLY A 11 -10.66 -5.31 -10.78
N LYS A 12 -11.09 -4.04 -10.78
CA LYS A 12 -10.57 -3.03 -11.71
C LYS A 12 -9.84 -1.93 -10.96
N ILE A 13 -8.72 -1.46 -11.53
CA ILE A 13 -7.95 -0.34 -10.97
C ILE A 13 -8.75 0.95 -11.18
N GLN A 14 -9.07 1.63 -10.07
CA GLN A 14 -9.78 2.91 -10.08
C GLN A 14 -8.81 4.09 -10.03
N LYS A 15 -7.77 3.96 -9.19
CA LYS A 15 -6.69 4.95 -9.06
C LYS A 15 -5.39 4.19 -8.87
N GLN A 16 -4.29 4.82 -9.24
CA GLN A 16 -2.98 4.23 -9.06
C GLN A 16 -1.92 5.31 -8.89
N PHE A 17 -0.82 4.95 -8.26
CA PHE A 17 0.28 5.85 -8.00
C PHE A 17 1.56 5.02 -7.84
N VAL A 18 2.64 5.46 -8.47
CA VAL A 18 3.95 4.84 -8.28
C VAL A 18 4.74 5.69 -7.30
N TYR A 19 4.99 5.12 -6.13
CA TYR A 19 5.77 5.75 -5.07
C TYR A 19 7.24 5.41 -5.28
N GLU A 20 8.07 6.42 -5.42
CA GLU A 20 9.48 6.24 -5.69
C GLU A 20 10.34 7.06 -4.75
N LYS A 21 11.38 6.44 -4.18
CA LYS A 21 12.38 7.12 -3.38
C LYS A 21 13.77 6.65 -3.76
N GLN A 22 14.74 7.56 -3.67
CA GLN A 22 16.15 7.28 -3.95
C GLN A 22 16.81 6.68 -2.72
N GLU A 23 16.20 5.63 -2.18
CA GLU A 23 16.73 4.92 -1.02
C GLU A 23 16.32 3.45 -1.09
N ARG A 24 17.02 2.63 -0.31
CA ARG A 24 16.70 1.21 -0.19
C ARG A 24 15.44 1.03 0.64
N LEU A 25 14.61 0.08 0.25
CA LEU A 25 13.44 -0.31 1.03
C LEU A 25 13.86 -0.78 2.41
N THR A 26 13.27 -0.19 3.44
CA THR A 26 13.55 -0.51 4.84
C THR A 26 12.22 -0.79 5.54
N TYR A 27 12.06 -2.01 6.05
CA TYR A 27 10.76 -2.41 6.61
C TYR A 27 10.39 -1.67 7.90
N SER A 28 11.38 -1.20 8.67
CA SER A 28 11.12 -0.37 9.85
C SER A 28 10.51 0.98 9.49
N ARG A 29 10.61 1.40 8.23
CA ARG A 29 10.03 2.64 7.74
C ARG A 29 8.78 2.42 6.89
N PHE A 30 8.27 1.19 6.87
CA PHE A 30 7.14 0.85 6.00
C PHE A 30 5.91 1.71 6.28
N PHE A 31 5.66 2.05 7.54
CA PHE A 31 4.52 2.91 7.87
C PHE A 31 4.64 4.28 7.21
N ASP A 32 5.85 4.83 7.15
CA ASP A 32 6.07 6.13 6.50
C ASP A 32 5.74 6.05 5.01
N TYR A 33 6.17 4.97 4.34
CA TYR A 33 5.86 4.77 2.92
C TYR A 33 4.35 4.64 2.70
N LEU A 34 3.70 3.86 3.54
CA LEU A 34 2.25 3.64 3.47
C LEU A 34 1.49 4.95 3.67
N SER A 35 1.90 5.73 4.67
CA SER A 35 1.29 7.02 4.96
C SER A 35 1.42 7.99 3.79
N ASP A 36 2.62 8.07 3.20
CA ASP A 36 2.87 8.92 2.03
C ASP A 36 1.99 8.51 0.84
N ILE A 37 1.89 7.20 0.58
CA ILE A 37 1.09 6.66 -0.51
C ILE A 37 -0.39 7.01 -0.31
N CYS A 38 -0.90 6.78 0.90
CA CYS A 38 -2.31 7.05 1.20
C CYS A 38 -2.62 8.53 1.09
N HIS A 39 -1.69 9.39 1.50
CA HIS A 39 -1.83 10.84 1.35
C HIS A 39 -1.95 11.22 -0.14
N GLU A 40 -1.10 10.66 -0.99
CA GLU A 40 -1.14 10.93 -2.44
C GLU A 40 -2.44 10.43 -3.07
N LEU A 41 -2.95 9.29 -2.62
CA LEU A 41 -4.19 8.73 -3.15
C LEU A 41 -5.44 9.35 -2.52
N ASP A 42 -5.27 10.24 -1.55
CA ASP A 42 -6.36 10.91 -0.83
C ASP A 42 -7.29 9.87 -0.17
N ILE A 43 -6.70 8.92 0.53
CA ILE A 43 -7.44 7.91 1.29
C ILE A 43 -6.92 7.86 2.73
N PRO A 44 -7.73 7.34 3.67
CA PRO A 44 -7.25 7.14 5.03
C PRO A 44 -6.12 6.09 5.05
N THR A 45 -5.23 6.18 6.04
CA THR A 45 -4.14 5.23 6.20
C THR A 45 -4.67 4.03 7.00
N PRO A 46 -4.48 2.80 6.51
CA PRO A 46 -4.95 1.61 7.24
C PRO A 46 -4.08 1.32 8.46
N VAL A 47 -4.57 0.45 9.32
CA VAL A 47 -3.79 -0.08 10.43
C VAL A 47 -2.76 -1.04 9.85
N LEU A 48 -1.48 -0.79 10.14
CA LEU A 48 -0.39 -1.62 9.64
C LEU A 48 -0.03 -2.66 10.69
N LEU A 49 -0.22 -3.93 10.35
CA LEU A 49 0.12 -5.05 11.21
C LEU A 49 1.42 -5.70 10.74
N LYS A 50 2.05 -6.46 11.64
CA LYS A 50 3.28 -7.20 11.31
C LYS A 50 3.04 -8.16 10.14
N THR A 51 1.84 -8.76 10.05
CA THR A 51 1.50 -9.65 8.95
C THR A 51 1.50 -8.96 7.60
N HIS A 52 1.10 -7.70 7.54
CA HIS A 52 1.17 -6.92 6.31
C HIS A 52 2.62 -6.75 5.84
N ILE A 53 3.51 -6.38 6.77
CA ILE A 53 4.93 -6.20 6.47
C ILE A 53 5.56 -7.52 6.05
N PHE A 54 5.24 -8.60 6.77
CA PHE A 54 5.73 -9.95 6.47
C PHE A 54 5.31 -10.38 5.06
N ASN A 55 4.05 -10.16 4.69
CA ASN A 55 3.53 -10.51 3.38
C ASN A 55 4.23 -9.72 2.27
N PHE A 56 4.44 -8.42 2.50
CA PHE A 56 5.14 -7.59 1.51
C PHE A 56 6.59 -8.07 1.34
N ALA A 57 7.25 -8.40 2.44
CA ALA A 57 8.63 -8.89 2.39
C ALA A 57 8.72 -10.24 1.66
N LYS A 58 7.75 -11.13 1.91
CA LYS A 58 7.78 -12.49 1.37
C LYS A 58 7.29 -12.56 -0.07
N PHE A 59 6.23 -11.84 -0.40
CA PHE A 59 5.55 -11.95 -1.70
C PHE A 59 5.76 -10.73 -2.61
N ASN A 60 6.42 -9.69 -2.13
CA ASN A 60 6.61 -8.42 -2.84
C ASN A 60 5.30 -7.70 -3.14
N HIS A 61 4.24 -8.05 -2.43
CA HIS A 61 2.98 -7.33 -2.48
C HIS A 61 2.19 -7.56 -1.20
N VAL A 62 1.25 -6.63 -0.94
CA VAL A 62 0.32 -6.74 0.18
C VAL A 62 -0.94 -5.98 -0.20
N LYS A 63 -2.08 -6.46 0.31
CA LYS A 63 -3.35 -5.74 0.15
C LYS A 63 -3.91 -5.37 1.50
N PHE A 64 -4.57 -4.21 1.53
CA PHE A 64 -5.33 -3.74 2.67
C PHE A 64 -6.80 -3.69 2.24
N ILE A 65 -7.65 -4.37 2.98
CA ILE A 65 -9.09 -4.43 2.69
C ILE A 65 -9.84 -3.51 3.65
N SER A 66 -11.15 -3.32 3.45
CA SER A 66 -11.92 -2.33 4.21
C SER A 66 -11.81 -2.49 5.72
N ARG A 67 -11.76 -3.72 6.24
CA ARG A 67 -11.65 -3.95 7.69
C ARG A 67 -10.30 -3.55 8.28
N ASP A 68 -9.29 -3.30 7.44
CA ASP A 68 -7.98 -2.83 7.90
C ASP A 68 -7.97 -1.33 8.16
N PHE A 69 -9.04 -0.64 7.79
CA PHE A 69 -9.17 0.81 7.93
C PHE A 69 -10.14 1.14 9.07
N VAL A 70 -9.77 2.10 9.92
CA VAL A 70 -10.66 2.63 10.95
C VAL A 70 -11.73 3.49 10.29
N GLU A 71 -11.33 4.31 9.32
CA GLU A 71 -12.25 5.12 8.54
C GLU A 71 -12.68 4.35 7.29
N SER A 72 -13.87 4.69 6.74
CA SER A 72 -14.40 4.03 5.56
C SER A 72 -13.49 4.23 4.35
N LEU A 73 -13.22 3.14 3.65
CA LEU A 73 -12.53 3.15 2.37
C LEU A 73 -13.57 2.98 1.26
N ASP A 74 -13.56 3.87 0.27
CA ASP A 74 -14.52 3.86 -0.85
C ASP A 74 -14.16 2.87 -1.96
N TYR A 75 -13.18 2.00 -1.70
CA TYR A 75 -12.68 1.01 -2.65
C TYR A 75 -12.64 -0.35 -1.97
N ASP A 76 -12.57 -1.43 -2.77
CA ASP A 76 -12.52 -2.77 -2.20
C ASP A 76 -11.18 -3.04 -1.53
N GLN A 77 -10.09 -2.54 -2.11
CA GLN A 77 -8.77 -2.76 -1.54
C GLN A 77 -7.74 -1.74 -2.02
N LEU A 78 -6.72 -1.55 -1.19
CA LEU A 78 -5.48 -0.90 -1.56
C LEU A 78 -4.44 -2.01 -1.77
N PHE A 79 -3.89 -2.11 -2.97
CA PHE A 79 -2.90 -3.13 -3.33
C PHE A 79 -1.55 -2.47 -3.55
N LEU A 80 -0.54 -2.91 -2.81
CA LEU A 80 0.83 -2.40 -2.95
C LEU A 80 1.72 -3.49 -3.52
N GLU A 81 2.48 -3.15 -4.54
CA GLU A 81 3.40 -4.08 -5.18
C GLU A 81 4.80 -3.48 -5.23
N ASN A 82 5.79 -4.23 -4.75
CA ASN A 82 7.19 -3.83 -4.83
C ASN A 82 7.68 -4.08 -6.25
N ILE A 83 8.04 -3.00 -6.94
CA ILE A 83 8.58 -3.12 -8.32
C ILE A 83 10.07 -3.41 -8.20
N ILE A 84 10.44 -4.63 -8.53
CA ILE A 84 11.82 -5.10 -8.49
C ILE A 84 12.37 -5.04 -9.90
N LEU A 85 13.47 -4.31 -10.06
CA LEU A 85 14.14 -4.14 -11.35
C LEU A 85 15.35 -5.05 -11.45
#